data_8cdea81dad9258ac3b313461f27718c2
#
_entry.id   8cdea81dad9258ac3b313461f27718c2
#
_cell.length_a   1.000
_cell.length_b   1.000
_cell.length_c   1.000
_cell.angle_alpha   90.00
_cell.angle_beta   90.00
_cell.angle_gamma   90.00
#
_symmetry.space_group_name_H-M   'P 1'
#
loop_
_entity.id
_entity.type
_entity.pdbx_description
1 polymer ?
#
loop_
_entity_poly.entity_id
_entity_poly.type
_entity_poly.pdbx_seq_one_letter_code
_entity_poly.pdbx_strand_id
1 'polypeptide(L)'
;MRSAIAPSLTLAALFALAGCVAPSEPEPRPAPPVPMPTPAPAPAPRPTPAADWHDWPLSPGSWSYRREAGATVAAFGAAGMAPELSLRCDPAAGRIVLARRGQATGPLSATVRTSSTVRTVALAPAASGDLTTSLAARDGLIDAMGFSHGRFIVEMAGQPPLVVPAWAEILRVAEDCRS
;
A
#
# COMPACT_ATOMS: atom_id res chain seq x y z
N MET A 1 64.37 19.43 53.99
CA MET A 1 65.77 19.01 54.07
C MET A 1 66.28 18.74 52.69
N ARG A 2 67.32 19.52 52.37
CA ARG A 2 68.39 19.29 51.38
C ARG A 2 68.01 19.05 49.94
N SER A 3 68.15 20.06 49.07
CA SER A 3 69.47 20.43 48.41
C SER A 3 69.90 19.32 47.46
N ALA A 4 70.30 19.52 46.27
CA ALA A 4 70.95 20.59 45.52
C ALA A 4 71.21 20.04 44.11
N ILE A 5 71.35 20.84 43.21
CA ILE A 5 72.45 21.41 42.41
C ILE A 5 72.43 20.94 40.96
N ALA A 6 72.33 21.92 40.09
CA ALA A 6 72.70 21.89 38.67
C ALA A 6 74.20 21.65 38.49
N PRO A 7 74.73 21.37 37.32
CA PRO A 7 75.03 22.48 36.41
C PRO A 7 74.88 22.16 34.87
N SER A 8 74.65 23.23 34.19
CA SER A 8 75.15 23.72 32.89
C SER A 8 76.22 22.90 32.14
N LEU A 9 76.03 22.76 30.83
CA LEU A 9 77.04 23.19 29.82
C LEU A 9 76.47 23.21 28.42
N THR A 10 76.40 24.39 27.90
CA THR A 10 76.67 24.88 26.54
C THR A 10 77.21 23.84 25.51
N LEU A 11 76.76 23.84 24.30
CA LEU A 11 77.51 24.23 23.08
C LEU A 11 76.79 23.80 21.77
N ALA A 12 76.84 24.72 20.88
CA ALA A 12 77.00 24.64 19.44
C ALA A 12 75.69 24.57 18.55
N ALA A 13 75.50 25.73 17.97
CA ALA A 13 74.74 26.02 16.80
C ALA A 13 75.27 25.22 15.61
N LEU A 14 74.37 24.59 14.87
CA LEU A 14 74.57 24.26 13.48
C LEU A 14 73.27 24.57 12.71
N PHE A 15 73.30 25.64 11.93
CA PHE A 15 72.32 26.02 10.96
C PHE A 15 72.35 25.00 9.87
N ALA A 16 71.25 24.23 9.72
CA ALA A 16 70.94 23.48 8.49
C ALA A 16 69.73 24.15 7.90
N LEU A 17 69.93 24.90 6.84
CA LEU A 17 68.86 25.33 5.93
C LEU A 17 68.24 24.10 5.23
N ALA A 18 67.16 23.59 5.79
CA ALA A 18 66.31 22.64 5.09
C ALA A 18 65.28 23.45 4.26
N GLY A 19 65.51 23.52 2.96
CA GLY A 19 64.54 24.09 2.03
C GLY A 19 63.25 23.32 2.10
N CYS A 20 62.18 23.98 2.49
CA CYS A 20 60.83 23.44 2.35
C CYS A 20 60.45 23.44 0.84
N VAL A 21 60.63 22.30 0.22
CA VAL A 21 59.95 22.02 -1.05
C VAL A 21 58.50 21.68 -0.68
N ALA A 22 57.58 22.59 -1.02
CA ALA A 22 56.14 22.33 -0.88
C ALA A 22 55.77 21.15 -1.80
N PRO A 23 55.02 20.13 -1.31
CA PRO A 23 54.50 19.11 -2.17
C PRO A 23 53.60 19.73 -3.22
N SER A 24 53.82 19.39 -4.47
CA SER A 24 52.93 19.79 -5.58
C SER A 24 51.52 19.31 -5.26
N GLU A 25 50.58 20.24 -5.20
CA GLU A 25 49.17 19.96 -5.03
C GLU A 25 48.70 19.00 -6.16
N PRO A 26 48.14 17.86 -5.85
CA PRO A 26 47.71 16.91 -6.88
C PRO A 26 46.65 17.60 -7.73
N GLU A 27 46.87 17.60 -9.04
CA GLU A 27 45.91 18.08 -10.02
C GLU A 27 44.52 17.45 -9.77
N PRO A 28 43.42 18.22 -9.70
CA PRO A 28 42.09 17.67 -9.43
C PRO A 28 41.72 16.62 -10.47
N ARG A 29 41.63 15.39 -10.04
CA ARG A 29 41.21 14.29 -10.91
C ARG A 29 39.78 14.59 -11.35
N PRO A 30 39.46 14.57 -12.67
CA PRO A 30 38.10 14.79 -13.15
C PRO A 30 37.15 13.83 -12.41
N ALA A 31 36.10 14.38 -11.82
CA ALA A 31 35.08 13.58 -11.16
C ALA A 31 34.48 12.59 -12.18
N PRO A 32 34.29 11.31 -11.80
CA PRO A 32 33.61 10.37 -12.69
C PRO A 32 32.24 10.92 -13.07
N PRO A 33 31.79 10.74 -14.33
CA PRO A 33 30.49 11.20 -14.74
C PRO A 33 29.42 10.60 -13.83
N VAL A 34 28.61 11.47 -13.24
CA VAL A 34 27.46 11.07 -12.42
C VAL A 34 26.52 10.29 -13.35
N PRO A 35 26.16 9.03 -13.05
CA PRO A 35 25.21 8.28 -13.86
C PRO A 35 23.90 9.09 -13.90
N MET A 36 23.48 9.50 -15.11
CA MET A 36 22.13 10.05 -15.27
C MET A 36 21.12 8.97 -14.87
N PRO A 37 20.15 9.28 -14.01
CA PRO A 37 19.11 8.32 -13.69
C PRO A 37 18.42 7.90 -14.98
N THR A 38 18.47 6.60 -15.28
CA THR A 38 17.71 6.02 -16.39
C THR A 38 16.24 6.31 -16.11
N PRO A 39 15.50 6.94 -17.06
CA PRO A 39 14.07 7.16 -16.88
C PRO A 39 13.41 5.83 -16.54
N ALA A 40 12.61 5.82 -15.46
CA ALA A 40 11.81 4.65 -15.15
C ALA A 40 10.94 4.28 -16.35
N PRO A 41 10.82 2.98 -16.71
CA PRO A 41 9.94 2.57 -17.79
C PRO A 41 8.54 3.15 -17.55
N ALA A 42 7.95 3.75 -18.57
CA ALA A 42 6.57 4.22 -18.51
C ALA A 42 5.68 3.05 -18.07
N PRO A 43 4.71 3.27 -17.17
CA PRO A 43 3.75 2.24 -16.78
C PRO A 43 3.14 1.62 -18.04
N ALA A 44 3.16 0.29 -18.15
CA ALA A 44 2.53 -0.40 -19.26
C ALA A 44 1.06 0.06 -19.39
N PRO A 45 0.54 0.29 -20.61
CA PRO A 45 -0.87 0.59 -20.81
C PRO A 45 -1.71 -0.47 -20.11
N ARG A 46 -2.73 -0.04 -19.35
CA ARG A 46 -3.66 -1.00 -18.76
C ARG A 46 -4.32 -1.78 -19.89
N PRO A 47 -4.35 -3.11 -19.82
CA PRO A 47 -5.06 -3.90 -20.81
C PRO A 47 -6.50 -3.39 -20.92
N THR A 48 -6.97 -3.16 -22.14
CA THR A 48 -8.40 -2.95 -22.38
C THR A 48 -9.13 -4.20 -21.91
N PRO A 49 -10.14 -4.08 -21.03
CA PRO A 49 -10.87 -5.26 -20.58
C PRO A 49 -11.37 -6.07 -21.76
N ALA A 50 -11.17 -7.40 -21.73
CA ALA A 50 -11.74 -8.31 -22.71
C ALA A 50 -13.27 -8.16 -22.74
N ALA A 51 -13.90 -8.52 -23.84
CA ALA A 51 -15.36 -8.46 -23.98
C ALA A 51 -16.08 -9.26 -22.88
N ASP A 52 -15.50 -10.41 -22.47
CA ASP A 52 -15.96 -11.19 -21.32
C ASP A 52 -15.24 -10.76 -20.04
N TRP A 53 -16.01 -10.32 -19.06
CA TRP A 53 -15.48 -9.89 -17.76
C TRP A 53 -14.78 -11.02 -16.97
N HIS A 54 -15.06 -12.28 -17.29
CA HIS A 54 -14.37 -13.41 -16.67
C HIS A 54 -12.89 -13.45 -17.03
N ASP A 55 -12.51 -12.85 -18.16
CA ASP A 55 -11.12 -12.77 -18.62
C ASP A 55 -10.40 -11.49 -18.18
N TRP A 56 -11.10 -10.59 -17.50
CA TRP A 56 -10.45 -9.35 -17.03
C TRP A 56 -9.36 -9.67 -16.01
N PRO A 57 -8.19 -9.04 -16.11
CA PRO A 57 -7.10 -9.28 -15.18
C PRO A 57 -7.51 -8.89 -13.75
N LEU A 58 -7.11 -9.69 -12.78
CA LEU A 58 -7.32 -9.38 -11.37
C LEU A 58 -6.65 -8.05 -11.03
N SER A 59 -7.32 -7.23 -10.22
CA SER A 59 -6.72 -6.04 -9.63
C SER A 59 -5.56 -6.44 -8.71
N PRO A 60 -4.47 -5.65 -8.65
CA PRO A 60 -3.36 -5.93 -7.75
C PRO A 60 -3.81 -5.95 -6.29
N GLY A 61 -3.42 -6.97 -5.54
CA GLY A 61 -3.73 -7.09 -4.13
C GLY A 61 -4.02 -8.52 -3.69
N SER A 62 -4.24 -8.64 -2.40
CA SER A 62 -4.62 -9.89 -1.74
C SER A 62 -5.65 -9.61 -0.67
N TRP A 63 -6.43 -10.64 -0.31
CA TRP A 63 -7.28 -10.57 0.85
C TRP A 63 -6.48 -10.72 2.13
N SER A 64 -6.93 -10.05 3.16
CA SER A 64 -6.54 -10.28 4.54
C SER A 64 -7.79 -10.38 5.41
N TYR A 65 -7.78 -11.28 6.39
CA TYR A 65 -8.83 -11.38 7.40
C TYR A 65 -8.24 -11.05 8.77
N ARG A 66 -8.93 -10.23 9.55
CA ARG A 66 -8.50 -9.86 10.90
C ARG A 66 -9.68 -9.58 11.82
N ARG A 67 -9.42 -9.66 13.13
CA ARG A 67 -10.34 -9.23 14.17
C ARG A 67 -9.90 -7.87 14.71
N GLU A 68 -10.84 -6.95 14.82
CA GLU A 68 -10.60 -5.58 15.30
C GLU A 68 -11.71 -5.15 16.24
N ALA A 69 -11.38 -4.84 17.51
CA ALA A 69 -12.33 -4.28 18.48
C ALA A 69 -13.71 -4.98 18.51
N GLY A 70 -13.70 -6.32 18.50
CA GLY A 70 -14.93 -7.12 18.52
C GLY A 70 -15.64 -7.31 17.19
N ALA A 71 -15.14 -6.72 16.12
CA ALA A 71 -15.61 -6.93 14.74
C ALA A 71 -14.64 -7.80 13.97
N THR A 72 -15.09 -8.38 12.86
CA THR A 72 -14.21 -9.04 11.88
C THR A 72 -14.20 -8.28 10.57
N VAL A 73 -13.05 -8.29 9.92
CA VAL A 73 -12.82 -7.53 8.68
C VAL A 73 -12.11 -8.40 7.67
N ALA A 74 -12.66 -8.49 6.47
CA ALA A 74 -11.96 -8.92 5.27
C ALA A 74 -11.60 -7.68 4.45
N ALA A 75 -10.33 -7.54 4.05
CA ALA A 75 -9.86 -6.39 3.31
C ALA A 75 -9.01 -6.83 2.12
N PHE A 76 -9.31 -6.30 0.94
CA PHE A 76 -8.58 -6.55 -0.31
C PHE A 76 -7.79 -5.31 -0.72
N GLY A 77 -6.53 -5.50 -1.05
CA GLY A 77 -5.66 -4.43 -1.53
C GLY A 77 -4.20 -4.84 -1.56
N ALA A 78 -3.34 -3.92 -2.01
CA ALA A 78 -1.90 -4.13 -2.01
C ALA A 78 -1.33 -4.06 -0.59
N ALA A 79 -0.33 -4.86 -0.30
CA ALA A 79 0.33 -4.88 1.02
C ALA A 79 0.87 -3.50 1.40
N GLY A 80 0.61 -3.06 2.63
CA GLY A 80 1.05 -1.76 3.14
C GLY A 80 0.25 -0.55 2.64
N MET A 81 -0.79 -0.77 1.82
CA MET A 81 -1.67 0.27 1.32
C MET A 81 -3.06 0.18 1.95
N ALA A 82 -3.80 1.29 1.88
CA ALA A 82 -5.22 1.26 2.25
C ALA A 82 -5.99 0.28 1.35
N PRO A 83 -6.94 -0.49 1.91
CA PRO A 83 -7.71 -1.45 1.14
C PRO A 83 -8.48 -0.79 0.00
N GLU A 84 -8.62 -1.50 -1.11
CA GLU A 84 -9.48 -1.10 -2.23
C GLU A 84 -10.95 -1.48 -1.97
N LEU A 85 -11.15 -2.60 -1.27
CA LEU A 85 -12.45 -3.12 -0.89
C LEU A 85 -12.35 -3.73 0.51
N SER A 86 -13.36 -3.51 1.36
CA SER A 86 -13.43 -4.22 2.63
C SER A 86 -14.87 -4.57 3.01
N LEU A 87 -14.99 -5.65 3.77
CA LEU A 87 -16.22 -6.08 4.42
C LEU A 87 -15.95 -6.12 5.92
N ARG A 88 -16.72 -5.39 6.70
CA ARG A 88 -16.62 -5.33 8.16
C ARG A 88 -17.92 -5.81 8.77
N CYS A 89 -17.87 -6.84 9.58
CA CYS A 89 -19.01 -7.26 10.39
C CYS A 89 -19.24 -6.28 11.54
N ASP A 90 -20.48 -5.86 11.71
CA ASP A 90 -21.01 -5.26 12.93
C ASP A 90 -21.95 -6.29 13.57
N PRO A 91 -21.46 -7.08 14.54
CA PRO A 91 -22.26 -8.17 15.11
C PRO A 91 -23.42 -7.65 15.94
N ALA A 92 -23.30 -6.47 16.56
CA ALA A 92 -24.38 -5.88 17.36
C ALA A 92 -25.57 -5.45 16.49
N ALA A 93 -25.30 -4.99 15.28
CA ALA A 93 -26.31 -4.60 14.30
C ALA A 93 -26.74 -5.75 13.37
N GLY A 94 -26.04 -6.88 13.36
CA GLY A 94 -26.26 -7.99 12.41
C GLY A 94 -26.05 -7.58 10.96
N ARG A 95 -25.07 -6.70 10.72
CA ARG A 95 -24.84 -6.08 9.41
C ARG A 95 -23.38 -6.16 8.99
N ILE A 96 -23.19 -6.17 7.69
CA ILE A 96 -21.87 -6.08 7.07
C ILE A 96 -21.77 -4.75 6.33
N VAL A 97 -20.79 -3.94 6.72
CA VAL A 97 -20.45 -2.72 6.01
C VAL A 97 -19.49 -3.09 4.88
N LEU A 98 -19.93 -2.89 3.66
CA LEU A 98 -19.11 -2.95 2.45
C LEU A 98 -18.53 -1.56 2.22
N ALA A 99 -17.21 -1.45 2.16
CA ALA A 99 -16.52 -0.20 1.87
C ALA A 99 -15.66 -0.36 0.61
N ARG A 100 -15.76 0.61 -0.29
CA ARG A 100 -14.94 0.74 -1.50
C ARG A 100 -14.16 2.03 -1.41
N ARG A 101 -12.84 1.95 -1.58
CA ARG A 101 -12.01 3.15 -1.62
C ARG A 101 -12.44 4.07 -2.77
N GLY A 102 -12.61 5.32 -2.49
CA GLY A 102 -13.02 6.33 -3.44
C GLY A 102 -13.57 7.56 -2.74
N GLN A 103 -13.64 8.66 -3.48
CA GLN A 103 -14.17 9.92 -2.96
C GLN A 103 -15.35 10.39 -3.82
N ALA A 104 -16.37 10.87 -3.18
CA ALA A 104 -17.52 11.50 -3.82
C ALA A 104 -18.13 12.54 -2.87
N THR A 105 -18.80 13.52 -3.44
CA THR A 105 -19.54 14.54 -2.67
C THR A 105 -20.94 14.09 -2.27
N GLY A 106 -21.40 12.94 -2.80
CA GLY A 106 -22.70 12.36 -2.54
C GLY A 106 -22.71 10.86 -2.85
N PRO A 107 -23.86 10.20 -2.68
CA PRO A 107 -23.99 8.77 -2.96
C PRO A 107 -23.66 8.44 -4.43
N LEU A 108 -22.94 7.34 -4.65
CA LEU A 108 -22.63 6.78 -5.97
C LEU A 108 -23.23 5.38 -6.09
N SER A 109 -23.64 5.03 -7.32
CA SER A 109 -24.02 3.66 -7.64
C SER A 109 -22.79 2.81 -7.90
N ALA A 110 -22.68 1.67 -7.23
CA ALA A 110 -21.72 0.63 -7.52
C ALA A 110 -22.43 -0.61 -8.03
N THR A 111 -22.00 -1.14 -9.18
CA THR A 111 -22.51 -2.40 -9.73
C THR A 111 -21.55 -3.52 -9.33
N VAL A 112 -22.06 -4.49 -8.59
CA VAL A 112 -21.35 -5.72 -8.26
C VAL A 112 -21.80 -6.81 -9.21
N ARG A 113 -20.86 -7.36 -9.96
CA ARG A 113 -21.06 -8.44 -10.92
C ARG A 113 -20.38 -9.70 -10.43
N THR A 114 -21.13 -10.77 -10.29
CA THR A 114 -20.65 -12.10 -9.87
C THR A 114 -21.05 -13.14 -10.91
N SER A 115 -20.61 -14.38 -10.75
CA SER A 115 -21.01 -15.47 -11.65
C SER A 115 -22.52 -15.81 -11.55
N SER A 116 -23.19 -15.41 -10.48
CA SER A 116 -24.60 -15.75 -10.24
C SER A 116 -25.54 -14.55 -10.27
N THR A 117 -25.04 -13.32 -10.12
CA THR A 117 -25.90 -12.12 -10.10
C THR A 117 -25.14 -10.86 -10.51
N VAL A 118 -25.92 -9.87 -10.97
CA VAL A 118 -25.48 -8.49 -11.15
C VAL A 118 -26.41 -7.62 -10.33
N ARG A 119 -25.85 -6.86 -9.40
CA ARG A 119 -26.65 -6.02 -8.51
C ARG A 119 -26.01 -4.65 -8.33
N THR A 120 -26.80 -3.61 -8.39
CA THR A 120 -26.39 -2.24 -8.10
C THR A 120 -26.75 -1.90 -6.65
N VAL A 121 -25.79 -1.32 -5.92
CA VAL A 121 -25.94 -0.82 -4.57
C VAL A 121 -25.53 0.65 -4.52
N ALA A 122 -26.19 1.44 -3.68
CA ALA A 122 -25.77 2.82 -3.42
C ALA A 122 -24.69 2.80 -2.35
N LEU A 123 -23.55 3.45 -2.63
CA LEU A 123 -22.49 3.70 -1.67
C LEU A 123 -22.52 5.18 -1.29
N ALA A 124 -22.51 5.48 0.00
CA ALA A 124 -22.45 6.84 0.52
C ALA A 124 -21.05 7.16 1.07
N PRO A 125 -20.58 8.43 0.96
CA PRO A 125 -19.35 8.85 1.60
C PRO A 125 -19.41 8.62 3.11
N ALA A 126 -18.34 8.05 3.66
CA ALA A 126 -18.17 7.83 5.10
C ALA A 126 -17.07 8.73 5.67
N ALA A 127 -17.07 8.91 6.98
CA ALA A 127 -16.03 9.69 7.68
C ALA A 127 -14.61 9.11 7.52
N SER A 128 -14.50 7.82 7.17
CA SER A 128 -13.22 7.17 6.83
C SER A 128 -12.59 7.67 5.52
N GLY A 129 -13.35 8.38 4.69
CA GLY A 129 -12.94 8.76 3.34
C GLY A 129 -13.25 7.71 2.28
N ASP A 130 -13.92 6.62 2.65
CA ASP A 130 -14.38 5.59 1.73
C ASP A 130 -15.85 5.78 1.36
N LEU A 131 -16.30 5.04 0.36
CA LEU A 131 -17.70 4.93 -0.04
C LEU A 131 -18.26 3.63 0.54
N THR A 132 -19.34 3.71 1.33
CA THR A 132 -19.84 2.58 2.10
C THR A 132 -21.32 2.31 1.87
N THR A 133 -21.70 1.05 2.04
CA THR A 133 -23.09 0.62 2.20
C THR A 133 -23.20 -0.44 3.28
N SER A 134 -24.36 -0.54 3.90
CA SER A 134 -24.62 -1.52 4.95
C SER A 134 -25.60 -2.56 4.44
N LEU A 135 -25.16 -3.82 4.43
CA LEU A 135 -25.93 -4.98 4.00
C LEU A 135 -26.33 -5.80 5.24
N ALA A 136 -27.47 -6.46 5.19
CA ALA A 136 -27.79 -7.46 6.21
C ALA A 136 -26.74 -8.58 6.18
N ALA A 137 -26.40 -9.18 7.32
CA ALA A 137 -25.43 -10.28 7.37
C ALA A 137 -25.82 -11.47 6.49
N ARG A 138 -27.13 -11.64 6.24
CA ARG A 138 -27.69 -12.70 5.37
C ARG A 138 -28.07 -12.19 3.97
N ASP A 139 -27.55 -11.02 3.57
CA ASP A 139 -27.80 -10.49 2.22
C ASP A 139 -27.15 -11.40 1.17
N GLY A 140 -27.93 -11.87 0.21
CA GLY A 140 -27.45 -12.80 -0.83
C GLY A 140 -26.33 -12.25 -1.72
N LEU A 141 -26.10 -10.94 -1.75
CA LEU A 141 -24.98 -10.37 -2.49
C LEU A 141 -23.64 -10.80 -1.90
N ILE A 142 -23.57 -10.95 -0.56
CA ILE A 142 -22.34 -11.37 0.13
C ILE A 142 -22.00 -12.80 -0.26
N ASP A 143 -23.00 -13.68 -0.26
CA ASP A 143 -22.84 -15.08 -0.70
C ASP A 143 -22.48 -15.14 -2.20
N ALA A 144 -23.13 -14.32 -3.02
CA ALA A 144 -22.83 -14.24 -4.45
C ALA A 144 -21.38 -13.80 -4.73
N MET A 145 -20.83 -12.86 -3.95
CA MET A 145 -19.42 -12.47 -4.04
C MET A 145 -18.49 -13.60 -3.60
N GLY A 146 -18.77 -14.22 -2.45
CA GLY A 146 -17.91 -15.28 -1.89
C GLY A 146 -17.90 -16.57 -2.69
N PHE A 147 -19.03 -16.92 -3.34
CA PHE A 147 -19.17 -18.10 -4.20
C PHE A 147 -19.00 -17.81 -5.69
N SER A 148 -18.61 -16.60 -6.06
CA SER A 148 -18.37 -16.29 -7.47
C SER A 148 -17.24 -17.14 -8.03
N HIS A 149 -17.39 -17.62 -9.28
CA HIS A 149 -16.41 -18.50 -9.92
C HIS A 149 -15.09 -17.74 -10.22
N GLY A 150 -14.14 -17.84 -9.28
CA GLY A 150 -12.81 -17.27 -9.38
C GLY A 150 -12.72 -15.77 -9.12
N ARG A 151 -13.71 -14.96 -9.50
CA ARG A 151 -13.69 -13.50 -9.33
C ARG A 151 -15.08 -12.89 -9.32
N PHE A 152 -15.16 -11.67 -8.83
CA PHE A 152 -16.28 -10.76 -9.02
C PHE A 152 -15.75 -9.36 -9.35
N ILE A 153 -16.61 -8.47 -9.81
CA ILE A 153 -16.24 -7.12 -10.20
C ILE A 153 -17.08 -6.10 -9.45
N VAL A 154 -16.43 -5.01 -9.05
CA VAL A 154 -17.11 -3.82 -8.53
C VAL A 154 -16.82 -2.65 -9.47
N GLU A 155 -17.87 -2.16 -10.13
CA GLU A 155 -17.83 -1.07 -11.09
C GLU A 155 -18.47 0.18 -10.49
N MET A 156 -17.79 1.31 -10.59
CA MET A 156 -18.31 2.61 -10.18
C MET A 156 -17.97 3.67 -11.22
N ALA A 157 -18.86 4.62 -11.42
CA ALA A 157 -18.62 5.73 -12.34
C ALA A 157 -17.35 6.51 -11.93
N GLY A 158 -16.52 6.85 -12.91
CA GLY A 158 -15.29 7.62 -12.71
C GLY A 158 -14.13 6.86 -12.08
N GLN A 159 -14.28 5.55 -11.84
CA GLN A 159 -13.20 4.69 -11.32
C GLN A 159 -12.95 3.48 -12.22
N PRO A 160 -11.72 2.98 -12.27
CA PRO A 160 -11.45 1.71 -12.94
C PRO A 160 -12.25 0.57 -12.27
N PRO A 161 -12.74 -0.41 -13.04
CA PRO A 161 -13.32 -1.61 -12.48
C PRO A 161 -12.36 -2.28 -11.49
N LEU A 162 -12.87 -2.70 -10.35
CA LEU A 162 -12.12 -3.50 -9.39
C LEU A 162 -12.46 -4.97 -9.59
N VAL A 163 -11.49 -5.75 -10.07
CA VAL A 163 -11.63 -7.19 -10.31
C VAL A 163 -11.01 -7.94 -9.14
N VAL A 164 -11.84 -8.59 -8.34
CA VAL A 164 -11.46 -9.15 -7.04
C VAL A 164 -11.58 -10.67 -7.05
N PRO A 165 -10.58 -11.42 -6.57
CA PRO A 165 -10.72 -12.86 -6.42
C PRO A 165 -11.76 -13.19 -5.35
N ALA A 166 -12.64 -14.17 -5.65
CA ALA A 166 -13.64 -14.65 -4.71
C ALA A 166 -13.02 -15.66 -3.74
N TRP A 167 -12.41 -15.16 -2.65
CA TRP A 167 -11.73 -15.98 -1.65
C TRP A 167 -12.53 -16.14 -0.36
N ALA A 168 -12.10 -17.08 0.47
CA ALA A 168 -12.80 -17.51 1.67
C ALA A 168 -12.99 -16.41 2.74
N GLU A 169 -12.17 -15.36 2.73
CA GLU A 169 -12.21 -14.27 3.71
C GLU A 169 -13.57 -13.54 3.73
N ILE A 170 -14.23 -13.44 2.56
CA ILE A 170 -15.57 -12.84 2.44
C ILE A 170 -16.58 -13.66 3.22
N LEU A 171 -16.60 -14.97 2.96
CA LEU A 171 -17.54 -15.88 3.62
C LEU A 171 -17.26 -16.01 5.10
N ARG A 172 -15.98 -15.95 5.51
CA ARG A 172 -15.60 -15.99 6.91
C ARG A 172 -16.16 -14.81 7.69
N VAL A 173 -16.09 -13.59 7.15
CA VAL A 173 -16.73 -12.42 7.77
C VAL A 173 -18.24 -12.58 7.81
N ALA A 174 -18.83 -13.16 6.76
CA ALA A 174 -20.26 -13.41 6.72
C ALA A 174 -20.72 -14.41 7.81
N GLU A 175 -19.96 -15.49 7.99
CA GLU A 175 -20.21 -16.50 9.04
C GLU A 175 -20.11 -15.88 10.44
N ASP A 176 -19.04 -15.13 10.71
CA ASP A 176 -18.87 -14.45 12.00
C ASP A 176 -20.02 -13.47 12.30
N CYS A 177 -20.60 -12.88 11.26
CA CYS A 177 -21.68 -11.90 11.41
C CYS A 177 -23.07 -12.54 11.54
N ARG A 178 -23.19 -13.83 11.24
CA ARG A 178 -24.43 -14.64 11.32
C ARG A 178 -24.54 -15.45 12.58
N SER A 179 -23.42 -15.55 13.35
CA SER A 179 -23.30 -16.35 14.59
C SER A 179 -23.92 -15.65 15.80
#